data_4a99309c6b826ad08d13755289858641
#
_entry.id   4a99309c6b826ad08d13755289858641
#
_cell.length_a   1.000
_cell.length_b   1.000
_cell.length_c   1.000
_cell.angle_alpha   90.00
_cell.angle_beta   90.00
_cell.angle_gamma   90.00
#
_symmetry.space_group_name_H-M   'P 1'
#
loop_
_entity.id
_entity.type
_entity.pdbx_description
1 polymer ?
#
loop_
_entity_poly.entity_id
_entity_poly.type
_entity_poly.pdbx_seq_one_letter_code
_entity_poly.pdbx_strand_id
1 'polypeptide(L)'
;GNMIIDIGGGTSETAVISLGGVVTLEAIRVGSFDIDAAIQTYVRREHGIAIGERTAEDIKIQIGTATPMPNERGAQVRGRDLVTGLPKNIMLTPEEVRFAIDEVVSQIVNSVTRCLSKVPPEMAQDFLQRGMYLVGGGGLLRGLAQRIEKETDVPVRMSPMPLEAVVLGAGHCVENYQVLRSMFMGARR
;
A
#
# COMPACT_ATOMS: atom_id res chain seq x y z
N GLY A 1 18.92 -8.41 9.03
CA GLY A 1 18.01 -8.33 7.87
C GLY A 1 17.25 -7.03 7.84
N ASN A 2 16.79 -6.65 6.65
CA ASN A 2 15.90 -5.52 6.44
C ASN A 2 14.67 -6.02 5.68
N MET A 3 13.49 -5.50 6.00
CA MET A 3 12.25 -5.82 5.32
C MET A 3 11.65 -4.55 4.70
N ILE A 4 11.25 -4.66 3.46
CA ILE A 4 10.71 -3.56 2.66
C ILE A 4 9.35 -3.97 2.14
N ILE A 5 8.38 -3.07 2.23
CA ILE A 5 7.02 -3.20 1.69
C ILE A 5 6.86 -2.09 0.67
N ASP A 6 6.76 -2.44 -0.60
CA ASP A 6 6.50 -1.51 -1.69
C ASP A 6 5.06 -1.67 -2.16
N ILE A 7 4.27 -0.59 -2.06
CA ILE A 7 2.89 -0.57 -2.52
C ILE A 7 2.78 0.43 -3.67
N GLY A 8 2.84 -0.11 -4.88
CA GLY A 8 2.73 0.66 -6.11
C GLY A 8 1.27 0.91 -6.53
N GLY A 9 1.09 1.32 -7.80
CA GLY A 9 -0.23 1.53 -8.39
C GLY A 9 -1.01 0.22 -8.56
N GLY A 10 -0.40 -0.78 -9.17
CA GLY A 10 -1.05 -2.07 -9.49
C GLY A 10 -0.44 -3.30 -8.83
N THR A 11 0.64 -3.16 -8.06
CA THR A 11 1.32 -4.26 -7.37
C THR A 11 1.70 -3.87 -5.95
N SER A 12 1.77 -4.86 -5.07
CA SER A 12 2.39 -4.75 -3.76
C SER A 12 3.43 -5.84 -3.61
N GLU A 13 4.63 -5.45 -3.24
CA GLU A 13 5.79 -6.33 -3.11
C GLU A 13 6.37 -6.22 -1.72
N THR A 14 6.68 -7.35 -1.11
CA THR A 14 7.31 -7.41 0.21
C THR A 14 8.55 -8.27 0.11
N ALA A 15 9.70 -7.71 0.45
CA ALA A 15 10.98 -8.39 0.35
C ALA A 15 11.74 -8.32 1.67
N VAL A 16 12.41 -9.41 1.99
CA VAL A 16 13.41 -9.50 3.07
C VAL A 16 14.79 -9.65 2.45
N ILE A 17 15.68 -8.73 2.82
CA ILE A 17 17.06 -8.67 2.32
C ILE A 17 18.03 -8.86 3.50
N SER A 18 18.98 -9.74 3.34
CA SER A 18 20.05 -9.96 4.34
C SER A 18 21.34 -10.35 3.64
N LEU A 19 22.48 -9.91 4.18
CA LEU A 19 23.81 -10.23 3.69
C LEU A 19 24.00 -10.06 2.17
N GLY A 20 23.35 -9.05 1.60
CA GLY A 20 23.44 -8.76 0.17
C GLY A 20 22.60 -9.67 -0.73
N GLY A 21 21.63 -10.41 -0.19
CA GLY A 21 20.74 -11.28 -0.96
C GLY A 21 19.27 -11.14 -0.53
N VAL A 22 18.36 -11.48 -1.45
CA VAL A 22 16.93 -11.59 -1.16
C VAL A 22 16.68 -12.94 -0.47
N VAL A 23 16.20 -12.90 0.76
CA VAL A 23 15.88 -14.10 1.58
C VAL A 23 14.50 -14.62 1.23
N THR A 24 13.52 -13.73 1.15
CA THR A 24 12.15 -14.04 0.75
C THR A 24 11.54 -12.86 0.01
N LEU A 25 10.64 -13.15 -0.90
CA LEU A 25 9.87 -12.18 -1.68
C LEU A 25 8.42 -12.67 -1.78
N GLU A 26 7.50 -11.79 -1.54
CA GLU A 26 6.08 -11.97 -1.81
C GLU A 26 5.61 -10.83 -2.72
N ALA A 27 4.90 -11.14 -3.79
CA ALA A 27 4.35 -10.15 -4.71
C ALA A 27 2.90 -10.50 -5.03
N ILE A 28 2.04 -9.48 -5.02
CA ILE A 28 0.63 -9.59 -5.41
C ILE A 28 0.29 -8.51 -6.43
N ARG A 29 -0.66 -8.83 -7.31
CA ARG A 29 -1.20 -7.87 -8.28
C ARG A 29 -2.39 -7.12 -7.68
N VAL A 30 -2.13 -6.42 -6.59
CA VAL A 30 -3.06 -5.54 -5.88
C VAL A 30 -2.27 -4.32 -5.45
N GLY A 31 -2.80 -3.13 -5.71
CA GLY A 31 -2.12 -1.89 -5.39
C GLY A 31 -3.09 -0.73 -5.19
N SER A 32 -2.59 0.49 -5.32
CA SER A 32 -3.36 1.71 -5.06
C SER A 32 -4.52 1.92 -6.03
N PHE A 33 -4.44 1.42 -7.27
CA PHE A 33 -5.54 1.51 -8.24
C PHE A 33 -6.72 0.61 -7.88
N ASP A 34 -6.46 -0.52 -7.21
CA ASP A 34 -7.52 -1.39 -6.70
C ASP A 34 -8.30 -0.71 -5.57
N ILE A 35 -7.63 0.14 -4.78
CA ILE A 35 -8.27 0.99 -3.77
C ILE A 35 -9.23 1.98 -4.44
N ASP A 36 -8.81 2.64 -5.52
CA ASP A 36 -9.64 3.57 -6.29
C ASP A 36 -10.84 2.87 -6.91
N ALA A 37 -10.63 1.68 -7.48
CA ALA A 37 -11.70 0.86 -8.06
C ALA A 37 -12.71 0.39 -6.99
N ALA A 38 -12.25 0.07 -5.79
CA ALA A 38 -13.11 -0.29 -4.67
C ALA A 38 -13.99 0.89 -4.23
N ILE A 39 -13.43 2.10 -4.16
CA ILE A 39 -14.19 3.34 -3.87
C ILE A 39 -15.24 3.59 -4.96
N GLN A 40 -14.88 3.50 -6.25
CA GLN A 40 -15.83 3.66 -7.36
C GLN A 40 -16.99 2.67 -7.26
N THR A 41 -16.66 1.40 -6.98
CA THR A 41 -17.65 0.32 -6.85
C THR A 41 -18.60 0.58 -5.69
N TYR A 42 -18.08 0.99 -4.54
CA TYR A 42 -18.86 1.33 -3.35
C TYR A 42 -19.81 2.48 -3.61
N VAL A 43 -19.29 3.61 -4.14
CA VAL A 43 -20.08 4.81 -4.41
C VAL A 43 -21.18 4.53 -5.45
N ARG A 44 -20.88 3.70 -6.44
CA ARG A 44 -21.86 3.27 -7.44
C ARG A 44 -22.99 2.43 -6.81
N ARG A 45 -22.63 1.50 -5.95
CA ARG A 45 -23.59 0.56 -5.33
C ARG A 45 -24.45 1.23 -4.27
N GLU A 46 -23.83 1.99 -3.36
CA GLU A 46 -24.52 2.51 -2.18
C GLU A 46 -25.21 3.86 -2.43
N HIS A 47 -24.59 4.70 -3.27
CA HIS A 47 -25.09 6.07 -3.52
C HIS A 47 -25.75 6.24 -4.88
N GLY A 48 -25.66 5.25 -5.76
CA GLY A 48 -26.27 5.27 -7.09
C GLY A 48 -25.67 6.33 -8.02
N ILE A 49 -24.42 6.72 -7.82
CA ILE A 49 -23.70 7.66 -8.68
C ILE A 49 -22.45 7.02 -9.29
N ALA A 50 -22.13 7.44 -10.51
CA ALA A 50 -20.85 7.10 -11.16
C ALA A 50 -19.85 8.24 -10.95
N ILE A 51 -18.63 7.87 -10.52
CA ILE A 51 -17.46 8.76 -10.42
C ILE A 51 -16.33 8.24 -11.28
N GLY A 52 -15.47 9.15 -11.78
CA GLY A 52 -14.28 8.80 -12.55
C GLY A 52 -13.12 8.35 -11.65
N GLU A 53 -12.08 7.74 -12.26
CA GLU A 53 -10.87 7.27 -11.57
C GLU A 53 -10.18 8.38 -10.78
N ARG A 54 -9.99 9.55 -11.40
CA ARG A 54 -9.40 10.72 -10.74
C ARG A 54 -10.19 11.15 -9.50
N THR A 55 -11.53 11.13 -9.58
CA THR A 55 -12.37 11.48 -8.43
C THR A 55 -12.22 10.45 -7.30
N ALA A 56 -12.10 9.16 -7.64
CA ALA A 56 -11.87 8.11 -6.66
C ALA A 56 -10.49 8.28 -5.98
N GLU A 57 -9.46 8.59 -6.74
CA GLU A 57 -8.13 8.91 -6.22
C GLU A 57 -8.16 10.13 -5.30
N ASP A 58 -8.82 11.22 -5.69
CA ASP A 58 -9.01 12.41 -4.85
C ASP A 58 -9.69 12.05 -3.52
N ILE A 59 -10.72 11.21 -3.55
CA ILE A 59 -11.41 10.70 -2.35
C ILE A 59 -10.44 9.90 -1.47
N LYS A 60 -9.69 8.97 -2.06
CA LYS A 60 -8.68 8.19 -1.34
C LYS A 60 -7.67 9.09 -0.61
N ILE A 61 -7.16 10.11 -1.31
CA ILE A 61 -6.18 11.04 -0.75
C ILE A 61 -6.79 11.92 0.35
N GLN A 62 -8.00 12.42 0.14
CA GLN A 62 -8.64 13.37 1.06
C GLN A 62 -9.18 12.71 2.33
N ILE A 63 -9.90 11.60 2.18
CA ILE A 63 -10.63 10.98 3.29
C ILE A 63 -10.38 9.48 3.46
N GLY A 64 -9.58 8.84 2.57
CA GLY A 64 -9.23 7.43 2.69
C GLY A 64 -8.36 7.16 3.92
N THR A 65 -8.71 6.12 4.68
CA THR A 65 -7.94 5.67 5.85
C THR A 65 -8.06 4.15 6.01
N ALA A 66 -6.95 3.49 6.31
CA ALA A 66 -6.93 2.04 6.56
C ALA A 66 -7.35 1.66 7.99
N THR A 67 -7.32 2.62 8.91
CA THR A 67 -7.76 2.49 10.31
C THR A 67 -8.51 3.76 10.73
N PRO A 68 -9.38 3.73 11.76
CA PRO A 68 -9.96 4.94 12.32
C PRO A 68 -8.89 5.94 12.77
N MET A 69 -9.08 7.21 12.39
CA MET A 69 -8.15 8.29 12.70
C MET A 69 -8.85 9.40 13.49
N PRO A 70 -8.15 10.14 14.37
CA PRO A 70 -8.74 11.26 15.07
C PRO A 70 -9.14 12.38 14.09
N ASN A 71 -10.25 13.09 14.41
CA ASN A 71 -10.73 14.26 13.68
C ASN A 71 -11.07 14.01 12.20
N GLU A 72 -11.54 12.82 11.87
CA GLU A 72 -12.01 12.49 10.53
C GLU A 72 -13.18 13.39 10.11
N ARG A 73 -13.15 13.84 8.85
CA ARG A 73 -14.22 14.64 8.24
C ARG A 73 -14.61 14.04 6.91
N GLY A 74 -15.92 14.05 6.63
CA GLY A 74 -16.42 13.65 5.32
C GLY A 74 -16.07 14.66 4.23
N ALA A 75 -16.20 14.23 2.98
CA ALA A 75 -16.01 15.05 1.79
C ALA A 75 -17.26 15.07 0.92
N GLN A 76 -17.53 16.21 0.31
CA GLN A 76 -18.55 16.31 -0.72
C GLN A 76 -18.02 15.76 -2.04
N VAL A 77 -18.71 14.77 -2.59
CA VAL A 77 -18.35 14.10 -3.83
C VAL A 77 -19.41 14.38 -4.88
N ARG A 78 -18.97 14.73 -6.08
CA ARG A 78 -19.84 14.97 -7.22
C ARG A 78 -19.69 13.85 -8.25
N GLY A 79 -20.82 13.31 -8.68
CA GLY A 79 -20.86 12.27 -9.72
C GLY A 79 -22.08 12.40 -10.60
N ARG A 80 -22.26 11.43 -11.49
CA ARG A 80 -23.45 11.34 -12.36
C ARG A 80 -24.43 10.34 -11.74
N ASP A 81 -25.63 10.78 -11.43
CA ASP A 81 -26.73 9.93 -10.98
C ASP A 81 -27.03 8.85 -12.03
N LEU A 82 -27.10 7.60 -11.62
CA LEU A 82 -27.26 6.45 -12.53
C LEU A 82 -28.68 6.30 -13.07
N VAL A 83 -29.67 6.90 -12.42
CA VAL A 83 -31.08 6.83 -12.83
C VAL A 83 -31.41 7.97 -13.77
N THR A 84 -31.07 9.22 -13.39
CA THR A 84 -31.45 10.43 -14.11
C THR A 84 -30.40 10.87 -15.13
N GLY A 85 -29.15 10.40 -15.00
CA GLY A 85 -28.01 10.85 -15.80
C GLY A 85 -27.48 12.23 -15.43
N LEU A 86 -28.12 12.94 -14.50
CA LEU A 86 -27.77 14.31 -14.10
C LEU A 86 -26.66 14.36 -13.05
N PRO A 87 -25.96 15.51 -12.93
CA PRO A 87 -25.00 15.71 -11.83
C PRO A 87 -25.69 15.63 -10.46
N LYS A 88 -25.08 14.89 -9.54
CA LYS A 88 -25.56 14.71 -8.16
C LYS A 88 -24.39 14.84 -7.20
N ASN A 89 -24.63 15.49 -6.06
CA ASN A 89 -23.68 15.58 -4.96
C ASN A 89 -24.10 14.64 -3.83
N ILE A 90 -23.13 14.01 -3.22
CA ILE A 90 -23.30 13.21 -1.99
C ILE A 90 -22.27 13.65 -0.95
N MET A 91 -22.56 13.37 0.31
CA MET A 91 -21.55 13.43 1.39
C MET A 91 -21.05 12.01 1.59
N LEU A 92 -19.72 11.83 1.50
CA LEU A 92 -19.06 10.54 1.75
C LEU A 92 -18.22 10.65 3.01
N THR A 93 -18.34 9.68 3.90
CA THR A 93 -17.61 9.65 5.18
C THR A 93 -16.34 8.80 5.10
N PRO A 94 -15.31 9.08 5.93
CA PRO A 94 -14.12 8.22 6.01
C PRO A 94 -14.43 6.78 6.41
N GLU A 95 -15.47 6.57 7.22
CA GLU A 95 -15.92 5.23 7.59
C GLU A 95 -16.43 4.44 6.39
N GLU A 96 -17.22 5.06 5.52
CA GLU A 96 -17.69 4.45 4.28
C GLU A 96 -16.53 4.11 3.35
N VAL A 97 -15.55 5.02 3.20
CA VAL A 97 -14.37 4.76 2.37
C VAL A 97 -13.54 3.64 2.96
N ARG A 98 -13.31 3.63 4.27
CA ARG A 98 -12.59 2.56 4.97
C ARG A 98 -13.26 1.21 4.77
N PHE A 99 -14.57 1.16 4.89
CA PHE A 99 -15.35 -0.05 4.60
C PHE A 99 -15.17 -0.51 3.14
N ALA A 100 -15.25 0.43 2.20
CA ALA A 100 -15.10 0.14 0.78
C ALA A 100 -13.76 -0.49 0.42
N ILE A 101 -12.67 -0.04 1.07
CA ILE A 101 -11.30 -0.44 0.74
C ILE A 101 -10.76 -1.57 1.61
N ASP A 102 -11.49 -2.00 2.64
CA ASP A 102 -10.99 -2.96 3.65
C ASP A 102 -10.52 -4.29 3.05
N GLU A 103 -11.21 -4.80 2.04
CA GLU A 103 -10.82 -6.04 1.38
C GLU A 103 -9.46 -5.90 0.65
N VAL A 104 -9.26 -4.79 -0.06
CA VAL A 104 -8.00 -4.51 -0.76
C VAL A 104 -6.86 -4.33 0.24
N VAL A 105 -7.08 -3.55 1.29
CA VAL A 105 -6.11 -3.34 2.37
C VAL A 105 -5.76 -4.67 3.05
N SER A 106 -6.75 -5.51 3.33
CA SER A 106 -6.53 -6.83 3.94
C SER A 106 -5.71 -7.75 3.04
N GLN A 107 -5.90 -7.73 1.71
CA GLN A 107 -5.07 -8.50 0.79
C GLN A 107 -3.60 -8.06 0.84
N ILE A 108 -3.35 -6.74 0.91
CA ILE A 108 -2.00 -6.18 1.05
C ILE A 108 -1.37 -6.64 2.37
N VAL A 109 -2.06 -6.46 3.49
CA VAL A 109 -1.56 -6.85 4.83
C VAL A 109 -1.31 -8.35 4.92
N ASN A 110 -2.20 -9.17 4.36
CA ASN A 110 -2.01 -10.62 4.29
C ASN A 110 -0.76 -11.01 3.48
N SER A 111 -0.40 -10.26 2.43
CA SER A 111 0.83 -10.51 1.68
C SER A 111 2.08 -10.25 2.52
N VAL A 112 2.06 -9.19 3.34
CA VAL A 112 3.14 -8.90 4.31
C VAL A 112 3.28 -10.03 5.33
N THR A 113 2.17 -10.48 5.90
CA THR A 113 2.14 -11.58 6.87
C THR A 113 2.67 -12.89 6.25
N ARG A 114 2.29 -13.21 4.99
CA ARG A 114 2.83 -14.37 4.28
C ARG A 114 4.33 -14.26 4.03
N CYS A 115 4.85 -13.06 3.74
CA CYS A 115 6.29 -12.85 3.62
C CYS A 115 7.00 -13.10 4.94
N LEU A 116 6.48 -12.54 6.04
CA LEU A 116 7.02 -12.73 7.39
C LEU A 116 7.05 -14.22 7.81
N SER A 117 5.99 -14.97 7.48
CA SER A 117 5.91 -16.40 7.84
C SER A 117 6.95 -17.29 7.15
N LYS A 118 7.57 -16.81 6.06
CA LYS A 118 8.62 -17.50 5.31
C LYS A 118 10.03 -17.15 5.80
N VAL A 119 10.14 -16.18 6.70
CA VAL A 119 11.44 -15.71 7.21
C VAL A 119 11.98 -16.70 8.25
N PRO A 120 13.29 -17.06 8.19
CA PRO A 120 13.92 -17.86 9.23
C PRO A 120 13.78 -17.22 10.62
N PRO A 121 13.51 -18.02 11.68
CA PRO A 121 13.30 -17.50 13.04
C PRO A 121 14.46 -16.64 13.58
N GLU A 122 15.69 -16.94 13.15
CA GLU A 122 16.89 -16.20 13.56
C GLU A 122 16.89 -14.74 13.12
N MET A 123 16.12 -14.43 12.06
CA MET A 123 15.99 -13.07 11.54
C MET A 123 14.80 -12.29 12.14
N ALA A 124 13.89 -12.97 12.81
CA ALA A 124 12.68 -12.35 13.35
C ALA A 124 13.02 -11.23 14.36
N GLN A 125 14.05 -11.42 15.18
CA GLN A 125 14.49 -10.41 16.14
C GLN A 125 14.96 -9.11 15.48
N ASP A 126 15.57 -9.18 14.30
CA ASP A 126 16.00 -8.00 13.54
C ASP A 126 14.80 -7.11 13.19
N PHE A 127 13.68 -7.71 12.79
CA PHE A 127 12.49 -6.96 12.39
C PHE A 127 11.76 -6.34 13.57
N LEU A 128 11.73 -7.02 14.71
CA LEU A 128 11.16 -6.45 15.95
C LEU A 128 11.93 -5.20 16.41
N GLN A 129 13.24 -5.16 16.19
CA GLN A 129 14.07 -4.02 16.58
C GLN A 129 14.10 -2.91 15.52
N ARG A 130 14.29 -3.28 14.26
CA ARG A 130 14.49 -2.32 13.16
C ARG A 130 13.19 -1.88 12.49
N GLY A 131 12.16 -2.72 12.55
CA GLY A 131 10.90 -2.53 11.84
C GLY A 131 11.00 -2.86 10.35
N MET A 132 9.89 -2.62 9.66
CA MET A 132 9.74 -2.72 8.21
C MET A 132 9.71 -1.33 7.59
N TYR A 133 10.24 -1.19 6.37
CA TYR A 133 10.20 0.06 5.63
C TYR A 133 9.07 0.02 4.60
N LEU A 134 8.18 1.02 4.66
CA LEU A 134 7.07 1.18 3.73
C LEU A 134 7.43 2.22 2.66
N VAL A 135 7.33 1.83 1.40
CA VAL A 135 7.59 2.65 0.21
C VAL A 135 6.45 2.55 -0.79
N GLY A 136 6.54 3.30 -1.88
CA GLY A 136 5.52 3.36 -2.93
C GLY A 136 4.38 4.31 -2.61
N GLY A 137 3.67 4.75 -3.64
CA GLY A 137 2.56 5.72 -3.51
C GLY A 137 1.36 5.19 -2.74
N GLY A 138 1.07 3.89 -2.85
CA GLY A 138 0.01 3.23 -2.08
C GLY A 138 0.31 3.18 -0.58
N GLY A 139 1.59 3.17 -0.20
CA GLY A 139 2.02 3.25 1.19
C GLY A 139 1.61 4.54 1.91
N LEU A 140 1.33 5.60 1.16
CA LEU A 140 0.86 6.89 1.69
C LEU A 140 -0.60 6.87 2.17
N LEU A 141 -1.34 5.78 1.96
CA LEU A 141 -2.70 5.67 2.50
C LEU A 141 -2.65 5.80 4.02
N ARG A 142 -3.40 6.79 4.53
CA ARG A 142 -3.41 7.09 5.96
C ARG A 142 -3.84 5.87 6.78
N GLY A 143 -3.14 5.61 7.88
CA GLY A 143 -3.43 4.49 8.76
C GLY A 143 -2.96 3.12 8.26
N LEU A 144 -2.35 3.03 7.06
CA LEU A 144 -1.90 1.75 6.53
C LEU A 144 -0.70 1.18 7.30
N ALA A 145 0.28 2.01 7.64
CA ALA A 145 1.40 1.60 8.49
C ALA A 145 0.89 1.04 9.82
N GLN A 146 -0.03 1.77 10.49
CA GLN A 146 -0.63 1.34 11.76
C GLN A 146 -1.44 0.03 11.62
N ARG A 147 -2.12 -0.17 10.47
CA ARG A 147 -2.85 -1.41 10.21
C ARG A 147 -1.88 -2.58 10.07
N ILE A 148 -0.78 -2.41 9.35
CA ILE A 148 0.25 -3.44 9.19
C ILE A 148 0.91 -3.74 10.56
N GLU A 149 1.32 -2.70 11.32
CA GLU A 149 1.88 -2.86 12.67
C GLU A 149 0.95 -3.66 13.59
N LYS A 150 -0.33 -3.31 13.60
CA LYS A 150 -1.34 -3.98 14.45
C LYS A 150 -1.50 -5.47 14.13
N GLU A 151 -1.38 -5.85 12.86
CA GLU A 151 -1.60 -7.23 12.41
C GLU A 151 -0.33 -8.08 12.43
N THR A 152 0.84 -7.45 12.47
CA THR A 152 2.14 -8.17 12.43
C THR A 152 2.94 -8.08 13.73
N ASP A 153 2.57 -7.17 14.64
CA ASP A 153 3.35 -6.80 15.83
C ASP A 153 4.79 -6.33 15.51
N VAL A 154 5.03 -5.89 14.27
CA VAL A 154 6.34 -5.39 13.81
C VAL A 154 6.20 -3.90 13.47
N PRO A 155 7.08 -3.01 14.00
CA PRO A 155 7.05 -1.59 13.68
C PRO A 155 7.17 -1.30 12.18
N VAL A 156 6.40 -0.35 11.65
CA VAL A 156 6.45 0.06 10.23
C VAL A 156 6.89 1.52 10.14
N ARG A 157 7.91 1.76 9.34
CA ARG A 157 8.49 3.09 9.13
C ARG A 157 8.29 3.51 7.68
N MET A 158 7.62 4.64 7.49
CA MET A 158 7.53 5.25 6.16
C MET A 158 8.90 5.75 5.72
N SER A 159 9.27 5.44 4.47
CA SER A 159 10.44 6.06 3.83
C SER A 159 10.26 7.59 3.77
N PRO A 160 11.34 8.38 3.94
CA PRO A 160 11.25 9.84 3.76
C PRO A 160 10.92 10.26 2.32
N MET A 161 11.21 9.41 1.34
CA MET A 161 10.91 9.62 -0.09
C MET A 161 10.24 8.36 -0.67
N PRO A 162 8.97 8.09 -0.30
CA PRO A 162 8.34 6.81 -0.64
C PRO A 162 8.07 6.66 -2.15
N LEU A 163 7.80 7.74 -2.87
CA LEU A 163 7.54 7.73 -4.31
C LEU A 163 8.81 7.55 -5.13
N GLU A 164 9.92 8.07 -4.65
CA GLU A 164 11.21 8.06 -5.32
C GLU A 164 12.10 6.88 -4.91
N ALA A 165 11.73 6.13 -3.88
CA ALA A 165 12.56 5.08 -3.29
C ALA A 165 13.10 4.10 -4.33
N VAL A 166 12.25 3.65 -5.26
CA VAL A 166 12.63 2.67 -6.30
C VAL A 166 13.63 3.28 -7.29
N VAL A 167 13.37 4.49 -7.80
CA VAL A 167 14.26 5.13 -8.79
C VAL A 167 15.61 5.52 -8.18
N LEU A 168 15.61 5.98 -6.92
CA LEU A 168 16.85 6.27 -6.19
C LEU A 168 17.64 4.99 -5.93
N GLY A 169 16.99 3.92 -5.52
CA GLY A 169 17.61 2.61 -5.35
C GLY A 169 18.21 2.08 -6.65
N ALA A 170 17.50 2.20 -7.76
CA ALA A 170 18.00 1.82 -9.08
C ALA A 170 19.25 2.66 -9.48
N GLY A 171 19.22 3.98 -9.22
CA GLY A 171 20.37 4.86 -9.43
C GLY A 171 21.59 4.40 -8.64
N HIS A 172 21.43 4.15 -7.34
CA HIS A 172 22.51 3.63 -6.50
C HIS A 172 23.03 2.27 -6.97
N CYS A 173 22.18 1.41 -7.51
CA CYS A 173 22.60 0.13 -8.08
C CYS A 173 23.49 0.33 -9.32
N VAL A 174 23.17 1.29 -10.18
CA VAL A 174 23.98 1.62 -11.37
C VAL A 174 25.34 2.20 -10.97
N GLU A 175 25.34 3.17 -10.06
CA GLU A 175 26.56 3.81 -9.55
C GLU A 175 27.52 2.80 -8.88
N ASN A 176 26.98 1.81 -8.20
CA ASN A 176 27.74 0.80 -7.45
C ASN A 176 27.72 -0.59 -8.12
N TYR A 177 27.50 -0.65 -9.44
CA TYR A 177 27.27 -1.91 -10.15
C TYR A 177 28.35 -2.96 -9.91
N GLN A 178 29.63 -2.58 -9.89
CA GLN A 178 30.75 -3.50 -9.68
C GLN A 178 30.66 -4.23 -8.32
N VAL A 179 30.23 -3.53 -7.28
CA VAL A 179 30.07 -4.08 -5.93
C VAL A 179 28.81 -4.94 -5.82
N LEU A 180 27.72 -4.49 -6.46
CA LEU A 180 26.39 -5.11 -6.35
C LEU A 180 26.13 -6.21 -7.40
N ARG A 181 27.07 -6.40 -8.35
CA ARG A 181 26.90 -7.35 -9.47
C ARG A 181 26.52 -8.76 -9.03
N SER A 182 27.08 -9.24 -7.93
CA SER A 182 26.81 -10.57 -7.39
C SER A 182 25.34 -10.73 -6.93
N MET A 183 24.71 -9.65 -6.45
CA MET A 183 23.30 -9.64 -6.04
C MET A 183 22.36 -9.86 -7.22
N PHE A 184 22.69 -9.27 -8.40
CA PHE A 184 21.88 -9.40 -9.61
C PHE A 184 22.07 -10.77 -10.30
N MET A 185 23.23 -11.39 -10.16
CA MET A 185 23.54 -12.68 -10.78
C MET A 185 23.00 -13.87 -9.98
N GLY A 186 22.77 -13.73 -8.67
CA GLY A 186 22.22 -14.77 -7.80
C GLY A 186 20.70 -14.99 -7.95
N ALA A 187 19.97 -14.08 -8.57
CA ALA A 187 18.52 -14.18 -8.75
C ALA A 187 18.07 -15.13 -9.90
N ARG A 188 18.99 -15.82 -10.56
CA ARG A 188 18.72 -16.81 -11.61
C ARG A 188 18.90 -18.23 -11.10
N ARG A 189 18.07 -18.63 -10.11
CA ARG A 189 17.88 -20.06 -9.79
C ARG A 189 16.42 -20.33 -9.48
#